data_57b1e00c82ee241f3165b9b727470a0b
#
_entry.id   57b1e00c82ee241f3165b9b727470a0b
#
_cell.length_a   1.000
_cell.length_b   1.000
_cell.length_c   1.000
_cell.angle_alpha   90.00
_cell.angle_beta   90.00
_cell.angle_gamma   90.00
#
_symmetry.space_group_name_H-M   'P 1'
#
loop_
_entity.id
_entity.type
_entity.pdbx_description
1 polymer ?
#
loop_
_entity_poly.entity_id
_entity_poly.type
_entity_poly.pdbx_seq_one_letter_code
_entity_poly.pdbx_strand_id
1 'polypeptide(L)'
;DVFFCTADIGWVTGHSYVVYAPLLHGATQIMYEGAPDFPDVSRMWDILQKYKTTIFYTTPTALRMFMKFGDDVPNSFDLSSLRLLGTVGEPINPEVWKWYYKTIGKEKCPIIDTWWQTETGGMMISALPGVETIPLKPGSGTLPIPGTDITVVDEFGTEVPVNTKGYLMIRNPWPGMLLTLWGDDEKYKTVYWSKYPNSYYPGDYALKDDDGYLWLLGRADDVLKIAGHRIGTAELESCIVSDDNVAESAVCGIPDDIKGEVIIAYVVLKNGITTNKNILEKNLYHKIRNDVGAIATPKEIYFVSKLPKTRSGKIMRR
;
A
#
# COMPACT_ATOMS: atom_id res chain seq x y z
N ASP A 1 -11.48 -5.50 -22.59
CA ASP A 1 -10.25 -5.17 -21.85
C ASP A 1 -9.28 -6.35 -21.85
N VAL A 2 -7.99 -6.02 -21.81
CA VAL A 2 -6.90 -6.95 -21.52
C VAL A 2 -6.36 -6.59 -20.14
N PHE A 3 -6.60 -7.46 -19.17
CA PHE A 3 -6.29 -7.25 -17.77
C PHE A 3 -5.04 -8.01 -17.38
N PHE A 4 -4.10 -7.35 -16.71
CA PHE A 4 -2.92 -7.98 -16.15
C PHE A 4 -2.78 -7.61 -14.67
N CYS A 5 -2.96 -8.61 -13.82
CA CYS A 5 -2.69 -8.53 -12.40
C CYS A 5 -1.45 -9.38 -12.07
N THR A 6 -0.48 -8.81 -11.36
CA THR A 6 0.77 -9.50 -11.00
C THR A 6 0.67 -10.29 -9.69
N ALA A 7 -0.52 -10.41 -9.12
CA ALA A 7 -0.70 -11.15 -7.86
C ALA A 7 -0.51 -12.65 -8.06
N ASP A 8 0.18 -13.27 -7.10
CA ASP A 8 0.32 -14.72 -7.00
C ASP A 8 -1.04 -15.36 -6.68
N ILE A 9 -1.40 -16.45 -7.38
CA ILE A 9 -2.63 -17.20 -7.17
C ILE A 9 -2.71 -17.90 -5.80
N GLY A 10 -1.63 -17.95 -5.04
CA GLY A 10 -1.62 -18.38 -3.65
C GLY A 10 -2.24 -17.38 -2.68
N TRP A 11 -2.60 -16.18 -3.17
CA TRP A 11 -3.26 -15.12 -2.40
C TRP A 11 -4.65 -14.85 -2.93
N VAL A 12 -5.53 -14.31 -2.06
CA VAL A 12 -6.90 -13.96 -2.47
C VAL A 12 -6.93 -12.95 -3.63
N THR A 13 -5.97 -12.06 -3.75
CA THR A 13 -5.86 -11.14 -4.90
C THR A 13 -5.75 -11.90 -6.21
N GLY A 14 -4.96 -12.97 -6.24
CA GLY A 14 -4.88 -13.86 -7.39
C GLY A 14 -6.22 -14.55 -7.67
N HIS A 15 -6.95 -14.97 -6.64
CA HIS A 15 -8.28 -15.57 -6.82
C HIS A 15 -9.27 -14.54 -7.36
N SER A 16 -9.43 -13.40 -6.69
CA SER A 16 -10.45 -12.40 -7.05
C SER A 16 -10.13 -11.69 -8.37
N TYR A 17 -8.87 -11.30 -8.59
CA TYR A 17 -8.48 -10.38 -9.68
C TYR A 17 -7.54 -10.98 -10.74
N VAL A 18 -7.22 -12.27 -10.66
CA VAL A 18 -6.60 -13.01 -11.77
C VAL A 18 -7.57 -14.04 -12.31
N VAL A 19 -8.24 -14.81 -11.41
CA VAL A 19 -9.09 -15.93 -11.84
C VAL A 19 -10.54 -15.52 -12.05
N TYR A 20 -11.18 -14.87 -11.04
CA TYR A 20 -12.65 -14.74 -11.08
C TYR A 20 -13.14 -13.46 -11.76
N ALA A 21 -12.82 -12.28 -11.24
CA ALA A 21 -13.44 -11.05 -11.66
C ALA A 21 -13.21 -10.69 -13.14
N PRO A 22 -12.00 -10.76 -13.71
CA PRO A 22 -11.80 -10.43 -15.11
C PRO A 22 -12.58 -11.34 -16.05
N LEU A 23 -12.60 -12.65 -15.76
CA LEU A 23 -13.31 -13.62 -16.60
C LEU A 23 -14.83 -13.50 -16.48
N LEU A 24 -15.37 -13.20 -15.29
CA LEU A 24 -16.80 -12.90 -15.11
C LEU A 24 -17.25 -11.70 -15.94
N HIS A 25 -16.38 -10.71 -16.14
CA HIS A 25 -16.64 -9.53 -16.96
C HIS A 25 -16.28 -9.70 -18.44
N GLY A 26 -15.89 -10.90 -18.87
CA GLY A 26 -15.50 -11.18 -20.26
C GLY A 26 -14.21 -10.47 -20.69
N ALA A 27 -13.36 -10.10 -19.75
CA ALA A 27 -12.05 -9.54 -20.05
C ALA A 27 -11.04 -10.64 -20.42
N THR A 28 -10.09 -10.31 -21.29
CA THR A 28 -8.92 -11.17 -21.51
C THR A 28 -7.99 -11.04 -20.31
N GLN A 29 -7.63 -12.16 -19.68
CA GLN A 29 -6.73 -12.21 -18.55
C GLN A 29 -5.35 -12.68 -18.97
N ILE A 30 -4.31 -11.91 -18.61
CA ILE A 30 -2.92 -12.33 -18.75
C ILE A 30 -2.50 -13.03 -17.46
N MET A 31 -1.96 -14.24 -17.59
CA MET A 31 -1.33 -14.99 -16.50
C MET A 31 0.16 -15.15 -16.81
N TYR A 32 1.00 -14.78 -15.87
CA TYR A 32 2.44 -14.87 -15.99
C TYR A 32 3.02 -15.73 -14.86
N GLU A 33 3.78 -16.74 -15.22
CA GLU A 33 4.52 -17.59 -14.29
C GLU A 33 5.99 -17.13 -14.27
N GLY A 34 6.39 -16.43 -13.23
CA GLY A 34 7.75 -15.93 -13.06
C GLY A 34 7.84 -14.73 -12.12
N ALA A 35 9.07 -14.37 -11.75
CA ALA A 35 9.32 -13.14 -11.01
C ALA A 35 9.16 -11.91 -11.93
N PRO A 36 8.79 -10.75 -11.37
CA PRO A 36 8.55 -9.54 -12.17
C PRO A 36 9.78 -9.05 -12.96
N ASP A 37 10.97 -9.42 -12.53
CA ASP A 37 12.27 -9.06 -13.12
C ASP A 37 12.98 -10.24 -13.84
N PHE A 38 12.27 -11.33 -14.09
CA PHE A 38 12.82 -12.49 -14.80
C PHE A 38 12.26 -12.59 -16.23
N PRO A 39 13.10 -12.88 -17.25
CA PRO A 39 14.54 -13.09 -17.20
C PRO A 39 15.36 -11.81 -17.02
N ASP A 40 14.75 -10.65 -17.17
CA ASP A 40 15.33 -9.34 -16.97
C ASP A 40 14.28 -8.30 -16.58
N VAL A 41 14.73 -7.08 -16.24
CA VAL A 41 13.88 -5.99 -15.71
C VAL A 41 12.89 -5.40 -16.71
N SER A 42 13.02 -5.74 -17.98
CA SER A 42 12.11 -5.28 -19.05
C SER A 42 10.86 -6.15 -19.19
N ARG A 43 10.86 -7.33 -18.56
CA ARG A 43 9.84 -8.37 -18.77
C ARG A 43 8.40 -7.91 -18.63
N MET A 44 8.10 -7.14 -17.61
CA MET A 44 6.73 -6.64 -17.40
C MET A 44 6.29 -5.71 -18.51
N TRP A 45 7.16 -4.83 -18.94
CA TRP A 45 6.89 -3.85 -20.00
C TRP A 45 6.71 -4.53 -21.36
N ASP A 46 7.51 -5.57 -21.64
CA ASP A 46 7.35 -6.41 -22.83
C ASP A 46 5.97 -7.10 -22.85
N ILE A 47 5.52 -7.64 -21.73
CA ILE A 47 4.18 -8.25 -21.61
C ILE A 47 3.10 -7.20 -21.87
N LEU A 48 3.18 -6.02 -21.25
CA LEU A 48 2.21 -4.95 -21.42
C LEU A 48 2.09 -4.52 -22.89
N GLN A 49 3.22 -4.29 -23.55
CA GLN A 49 3.28 -3.91 -24.96
C GLN A 49 2.77 -5.02 -25.86
N LYS A 50 3.31 -6.24 -25.71
CA LYS A 50 3.02 -7.39 -26.57
C LYS A 50 1.52 -7.74 -26.61
N TYR A 51 0.88 -7.72 -25.45
CA TYR A 51 -0.53 -8.09 -25.35
C TYR A 51 -1.47 -6.89 -25.34
N LYS A 52 -0.95 -5.68 -25.57
CA LYS A 52 -1.72 -4.43 -25.58
C LYS A 52 -2.62 -4.34 -24.32
N THR A 53 -1.99 -4.54 -23.17
CA THR A 53 -2.67 -4.52 -21.88
C THR A 53 -3.37 -3.19 -21.68
N THR A 54 -4.64 -3.24 -21.26
CA THR A 54 -5.45 -2.04 -21.02
C THR A 54 -5.53 -1.68 -19.55
N ILE A 55 -5.43 -2.67 -18.66
CA ILE A 55 -5.48 -2.49 -17.22
C ILE A 55 -4.30 -3.21 -16.57
N PHE A 56 -3.48 -2.48 -15.84
CA PHE A 56 -2.34 -3.03 -15.11
C PHE A 56 -2.51 -2.85 -13.61
N TYR A 57 -2.58 -3.97 -12.88
CA TYR A 57 -2.84 -4.03 -11.44
C TYR A 57 -1.70 -4.75 -10.73
N THR A 58 -0.97 -4.02 -9.87
CA THR A 58 0.25 -4.53 -9.25
C THR A 58 0.42 -4.03 -7.81
N THR A 59 1.54 -4.36 -7.17
CA THR A 59 1.82 -3.93 -5.80
C THR A 59 2.76 -2.72 -5.76
N PRO A 60 2.63 -1.81 -4.78
CA PRO A 60 3.61 -0.74 -4.57
C PRO A 60 5.04 -1.26 -4.41
N THR A 61 5.23 -2.42 -3.81
CA THR A 61 6.55 -3.08 -3.72
C THR A 61 7.14 -3.41 -5.10
N ALA A 62 6.34 -3.91 -6.04
CA ALA A 62 6.82 -4.16 -7.41
C ALA A 62 7.20 -2.84 -8.12
N LEU A 63 6.38 -1.80 -7.94
CA LEU A 63 6.68 -0.47 -8.49
C LEU A 63 8.00 0.10 -7.94
N ARG A 64 8.22 0.04 -6.62
CA ARG A 64 9.50 0.45 -6.01
C ARG A 64 10.69 -0.32 -6.56
N MET A 65 10.52 -1.62 -6.82
CA MET A 65 11.55 -2.43 -7.47
C MET A 65 11.86 -1.91 -8.87
N PHE A 66 10.84 -1.62 -9.69
CA PHE A 66 11.03 -1.08 -11.04
C PHE A 66 11.67 0.31 -11.04
N MET A 67 11.29 1.18 -10.13
CA MET A 67 11.90 2.51 -9.96
C MET A 67 13.43 2.46 -9.76
N LYS A 68 13.96 1.39 -9.15
CA LYS A 68 15.41 1.21 -8.95
C LYS A 68 16.19 1.06 -10.26
N PHE A 69 15.53 0.62 -11.31
CA PHE A 69 16.15 0.40 -12.64
C PHE A 69 16.05 1.61 -13.56
N GLY A 70 15.42 2.70 -13.06
CA GLY A 70 15.28 3.96 -13.79
C GLY A 70 14.12 3.98 -14.76
N ASP A 71 13.90 5.16 -15.35
CA ASP A 71 12.76 5.43 -16.23
C ASP A 71 13.00 4.98 -17.68
N ASP A 72 14.26 4.80 -18.09
CA ASP A 72 14.62 4.45 -19.46
C ASP A 72 14.04 3.09 -19.87
N VAL A 73 14.01 2.13 -18.94
CA VAL A 73 13.50 0.80 -19.22
C VAL A 73 12.03 0.84 -19.63
N PRO A 74 11.08 1.33 -18.79
CA PRO A 74 9.67 1.40 -19.20
C PRO A 74 9.43 2.38 -20.34
N ASN A 75 10.24 3.44 -20.49
CA ASN A 75 10.09 4.41 -21.58
C ASN A 75 10.49 3.87 -22.95
N SER A 76 11.22 2.75 -23.02
CA SER A 76 11.57 2.09 -24.27
C SER A 76 10.44 1.22 -24.86
N PHE A 77 9.31 1.08 -24.14
CA PHE A 77 8.15 0.28 -24.57
C PHE A 77 6.95 1.14 -24.92
N ASP A 78 6.14 0.67 -25.86
CA ASP A 78 4.84 1.28 -26.16
C ASP A 78 3.79 0.79 -25.17
N LEU A 79 3.49 1.63 -24.20
CA LEU A 79 2.47 1.40 -23.17
C LEU A 79 1.16 2.16 -23.46
N SER A 80 0.96 2.65 -24.69
CA SER A 80 -0.17 3.50 -25.08
C SER A 80 -1.54 2.81 -24.98
N SER A 81 -1.56 1.48 -24.92
CA SER A 81 -2.78 0.71 -24.70
C SER A 81 -3.32 0.79 -23.28
N LEU A 82 -2.50 1.18 -22.29
CA LEU A 82 -2.94 1.32 -20.90
C LEU A 82 -3.96 2.46 -20.78
N ARG A 83 -5.05 2.19 -20.08
CA ARG A 83 -6.11 3.15 -19.75
C ARG A 83 -6.40 3.25 -18.26
N LEU A 84 -6.00 2.25 -17.47
CA LEU A 84 -6.19 2.19 -16.03
C LEU A 84 -5.01 1.50 -15.36
N LEU A 85 -4.53 2.11 -14.30
CA LEU A 85 -3.50 1.57 -13.44
C LEU A 85 -4.08 1.31 -12.05
N GLY A 86 -3.61 0.28 -11.37
CA GLY A 86 -4.07 0.00 -10.02
C GLY A 86 -2.98 -0.54 -9.11
N THR A 87 -3.17 -0.33 -7.80
CA THR A 87 -2.29 -0.83 -6.75
C THR A 87 -3.05 -1.55 -5.66
N VAL A 88 -2.39 -2.54 -5.05
CA VAL A 88 -2.98 -3.43 -4.05
C VAL A 88 -1.94 -3.98 -3.08
N GLY A 89 -2.42 -4.35 -1.89
CA GLY A 89 -1.70 -5.18 -0.92
C GLY A 89 -0.97 -4.40 0.17
N GLU A 90 -0.66 -3.15 -0.06
CA GLU A 90 -0.09 -2.21 0.91
C GLU A 90 -0.40 -0.76 0.51
N PRO A 91 -0.38 0.21 1.42
CA PRO A 91 -0.51 1.61 1.05
C PRO A 91 0.58 2.05 0.09
N ILE A 92 0.21 2.81 -0.96
CA ILE A 92 1.18 3.35 -1.89
C ILE A 92 1.75 4.68 -1.39
N ASN A 93 3.07 4.83 -1.43
CA ASN A 93 3.71 6.10 -1.15
C ASN A 93 3.38 7.14 -2.23
N PRO A 94 3.18 8.42 -1.89
CA PRO A 94 2.91 9.47 -2.87
C PRO A 94 3.94 9.55 -4.00
N GLU A 95 5.23 9.36 -3.70
CA GLU A 95 6.29 9.39 -4.73
C GLU A 95 6.22 8.20 -5.70
N VAL A 96 5.91 7.01 -5.19
CA VAL A 96 5.68 5.82 -6.03
C VAL A 96 4.44 6.01 -6.91
N TRP A 97 3.37 6.60 -6.35
CA TRP A 97 2.16 6.94 -7.07
C TRP A 97 2.44 7.93 -8.21
N LYS A 98 3.18 9.02 -7.93
CA LYS A 98 3.56 10.04 -8.94
C LYS A 98 4.41 9.42 -10.05
N TRP A 99 5.38 8.58 -9.70
CA TRP A 99 6.19 7.86 -10.67
C TRP A 99 5.33 6.95 -11.56
N TYR A 100 4.43 6.19 -10.96
CA TYR A 100 3.53 5.29 -11.68
C TYR A 100 2.63 6.06 -12.64
N TYR A 101 2.07 7.19 -12.19
CA TYR A 101 1.25 8.08 -13.00
C TYR A 101 2.02 8.67 -14.18
N LYS A 102 3.21 9.24 -13.90
CA LYS A 102 4.02 9.95 -14.90
C LYS A 102 4.71 9.00 -15.87
N THR A 103 5.43 8.00 -15.35
CA THR A 103 6.32 7.15 -16.15
C THR A 103 5.55 6.06 -16.87
N ILE A 104 4.62 5.39 -16.21
CA ILE A 104 3.85 4.27 -16.79
C ILE A 104 2.54 4.76 -17.39
N GLY A 105 1.80 5.55 -16.66
CA GLY A 105 0.49 6.09 -17.07
C GLY A 105 0.55 7.24 -18.05
N LYS A 106 1.76 7.81 -18.32
CA LYS A 106 1.98 8.95 -19.22
C LYS A 106 1.06 10.13 -18.91
N GLU A 107 0.76 10.34 -17.63
CA GLU A 107 -0.15 11.37 -17.10
C GLU A 107 -1.59 11.31 -17.67
N LYS A 108 -1.98 10.16 -18.21
CA LYS A 108 -3.29 9.94 -18.82
C LYS A 108 -4.12 8.87 -18.11
N CYS A 109 -3.46 7.84 -17.58
CA CYS A 109 -4.15 6.74 -16.92
C CYS A 109 -4.48 7.12 -15.47
N PRO A 110 -5.74 7.10 -15.04
CA PRO A 110 -6.05 7.20 -13.62
C PRO A 110 -5.41 6.03 -12.86
N ILE A 111 -5.02 6.30 -11.61
CA ILE A 111 -4.53 5.26 -10.70
C ILE A 111 -5.59 5.02 -9.65
N ILE A 112 -6.00 3.76 -9.49
CA ILE A 112 -6.80 3.32 -8.36
C ILE A 112 -5.87 2.66 -7.34
N ASP A 113 -5.78 3.25 -6.15
CA ASP A 113 -5.19 2.57 -4.99
C ASP A 113 -6.32 1.88 -4.24
N THR A 114 -6.21 0.57 -4.06
CA THR A 114 -7.32 -0.23 -3.56
C THR A 114 -6.99 -0.75 -2.17
N TRP A 115 -7.89 -0.51 -1.22
CA TRP A 115 -7.81 -1.15 0.07
C TRP A 115 -8.86 -2.26 0.21
N TRP A 116 -8.41 -3.41 0.65
CA TRP A 116 -9.22 -4.58 0.97
C TRP A 116 -8.36 -5.64 1.65
N GLN A 117 -9.01 -6.69 2.12
CA GLN A 117 -8.38 -7.81 2.81
C GLN A 117 -8.85 -9.14 2.21
N THR A 118 -8.17 -10.23 2.53
CA THR A 118 -8.65 -11.59 2.25
C THR A 118 -10.07 -11.77 2.77
N GLU A 119 -10.32 -11.26 3.96
CA GLU A 119 -11.57 -11.35 4.70
C GLU A 119 -12.69 -10.52 4.08
N THR A 120 -12.38 -9.51 3.29
CA THR A 120 -13.42 -8.70 2.61
C THR A 120 -13.87 -9.26 1.27
N GLY A 121 -13.09 -10.20 0.69
CA GLY A 121 -13.39 -10.86 -0.58
C GLY A 121 -13.14 -10.01 -1.82
N GLY A 122 -13.11 -8.70 -1.70
CA GLY A 122 -12.88 -7.75 -2.78
C GLY A 122 -12.64 -6.33 -2.25
N MET A 123 -12.49 -5.39 -3.19
CA MET A 123 -12.21 -3.98 -2.89
C MET A 123 -13.31 -3.35 -2.03
N MET A 124 -12.90 -2.59 -1.02
CA MET A 124 -13.79 -1.87 -0.09
C MET A 124 -13.61 -0.35 -0.19
N ILE A 125 -12.38 0.09 -0.50
CA ILE A 125 -12.03 1.49 -0.73
C ILE A 125 -11.32 1.54 -2.07
N SER A 126 -11.81 2.36 -2.98
CA SER A 126 -11.22 2.57 -4.31
C SER A 126 -11.91 3.71 -5.05
N ALA A 127 -11.18 4.45 -5.85
CA ALA A 127 -11.80 5.24 -6.91
C ALA A 127 -12.44 4.31 -7.95
N LEU A 128 -13.54 4.76 -8.54
CA LEU A 128 -14.30 4.03 -9.56
C LEU A 128 -14.38 4.86 -10.85
N PRO A 129 -13.27 5.07 -11.58
CA PRO A 129 -13.25 5.98 -12.74
C PRO A 129 -14.14 5.54 -13.90
N GLY A 130 -14.62 4.30 -13.91
CA GLY A 130 -15.63 3.83 -14.85
C GLY A 130 -17.06 4.25 -14.50
N VAL A 131 -17.29 4.75 -13.30
CA VAL A 131 -18.59 5.27 -12.81
C VAL A 131 -18.53 6.79 -12.73
N GLU A 132 -17.53 7.32 -12.06
CA GLU A 132 -17.33 8.76 -11.86
C GLU A 132 -15.84 9.08 -11.79
N THR A 133 -15.44 10.14 -12.49
CA THR A 133 -14.08 10.66 -12.40
C THR A 133 -14.00 11.67 -11.26
N ILE A 134 -13.31 11.28 -10.21
CA ILE A 134 -13.03 12.12 -9.04
C ILE A 134 -11.56 12.55 -9.03
N PRO A 135 -11.20 13.69 -8.42
CA PRO A 135 -9.81 14.06 -8.20
C PRO A 135 -9.05 12.98 -7.43
N LEU A 136 -7.92 12.52 -7.94
CA LEU A 136 -7.10 11.52 -7.26
C LEU A 136 -6.01 12.22 -6.44
N LYS A 137 -5.79 11.73 -5.22
CA LYS A 137 -4.75 12.24 -4.31
C LYS A 137 -3.67 11.16 -4.15
N PRO A 138 -2.40 11.45 -4.49
CA PRO A 138 -1.31 10.49 -4.34
C PRO A 138 -1.21 9.93 -2.92
N GLY A 139 -1.38 8.61 -2.76
CA GLY A 139 -1.32 7.92 -1.46
C GLY A 139 -2.66 7.72 -0.77
N SER A 140 -3.78 8.22 -1.33
CA SER A 140 -5.12 7.98 -0.79
C SER A 140 -5.80 6.81 -1.50
N GLY A 141 -6.47 5.94 -0.73
CA GLY A 141 -7.39 4.93 -1.27
C GLY A 141 -8.69 5.51 -1.84
N THR A 142 -8.93 6.80 -1.64
CA THR A 142 -10.12 7.57 -2.01
C THR A 142 -11.36 7.24 -1.17
N LEU A 143 -12.47 6.84 -1.76
CA LEU A 143 -13.77 6.70 -1.10
C LEU A 143 -14.13 5.22 -0.86
N PRO A 144 -14.95 4.91 0.14
CA PRO A 144 -15.61 3.62 0.24
C PRO A 144 -16.41 3.34 -1.05
N ILE A 145 -16.37 2.09 -1.53
CA ILE A 145 -17.20 1.70 -2.66
C ILE A 145 -18.69 1.70 -2.27
N PRO A 146 -19.60 1.94 -3.22
CA PRO A 146 -21.04 1.93 -2.94
C PRO A 146 -21.50 0.62 -2.26
N GLY A 147 -22.31 0.77 -1.20
CA GLY A 147 -22.80 -0.36 -0.41
C GLY A 147 -21.92 -0.73 0.80
N THR A 148 -20.81 -0.02 1.02
CA THR A 148 -19.96 -0.17 2.21
C THR A 148 -20.06 1.07 3.11
N ASP A 149 -20.12 0.86 4.43
CA ASP A 149 -20.12 1.93 5.44
C ASP A 149 -18.83 1.86 6.24
N ILE A 150 -17.83 2.63 5.78
CA ILE A 150 -16.49 2.64 6.35
C ILE A 150 -16.21 3.98 7.00
N THR A 151 -15.70 3.96 8.22
CA THR A 151 -15.36 5.16 8.98
C THR A 151 -14.07 4.99 9.78
N VAL A 152 -13.57 6.09 10.35
CA VAL A 152 -12.41 6.13 11.23
C VAL A 152 -12.87 6.46 12.64
N VAL A 153 -12.47 5.64 13.61
CA VAL A 153 -12.93 5.72 15.00
C VAL A 153 -11.77 5.73 15.99
N ASP A 154 -12.06 6.19 17.20
CA ASP A 154 -11.16 6.07 18.33
C ASP A 154 -11.14 4.64 18.91
N GLU A 155 -10.46 4.44 20.03
CA GLU A 155 -10.39 3.14 20.71
C GLU A 155 -11.72 2.68 21.30
N PHE A 156 -12.68 3.58 21.48
CA PHE A 156 -14.01 3.31 22.01
C PHE A 156 -15.07 3.08 20.91
N GLY A 157 -14.71 3.26 19.65
CA GLY A 157 -15.61 3.12 18.50
C GLY A 157 -16.38 4.40 18.15
N THR A 158 -16.00 5.55 18.74
CA THR A 158 -16.56 6.86 18.39
C THR A 158 -15.87 7.41 17.16
N GLU A 159 -16.65 7.90 16.17
CA GLU A 159 -16.08 8.52 14.98
C GLU A 159 -15.21 9.72 15.33
N VAL A 160 -13.98 9.75 14.79
CA VAL A 160 -13.07 10.86 15.03
C VAL A 160 -13.33 12.00 14.04
N PRO A 161 -12.98 13.25 14.39
CA PRO A 161 -13.04 14.37 13.46
C PRO A 161 -12.18 14.11 12.19
N VAL A 162 -12.52 14.78 11.09
CA VAL A 162 -11.71 14.77 9.87
C VAL A 162 -10.27 15.17 10.18
N ASN A 163 -9.33 14.66 9.41
CA ASN A 163 -7.88 14.84 9.59
C ASN A 163 -7.34 14.29 10.93
N THR A 164 -8.14 13.49 11.64
CA THR A 164 -7.71 12.80 12.87
C THR A 164 -7.45 11.32 12.57
N LYS A 165 -6.31 10.83 13.03
CA LYS A 165 -5.92 9.43 12.87
C LYS A 165 -6.70 8.54 13.85
N GLY A 166 -7.13 7.39 13.37
CA GLY A 166 -7.89 6.42 14.18
C GLY A 166 -7.88 5.03 13.57
N TYR A 167 -8.73 4.17 14.10
CA TYR A 167 -8.92 2.81 13.62
C TYR A 167 -9.94 2.78 12.49
N LEU A 168 -9.63 2.08 11.41
CA LEU A 168 -10.61 1.80 10.38
C LEU A 168 -11.68 0.86 10.93
N MET A 169 -12.94 1.14 10.63
CA MET A 169 -14.09 0.32 11.05
C MET A 169 -15.11 0.23 9.91
N ILE A 170 -15.67 -0.96 9.69
CA ILE A 170 -16.76 -1.19 8.74
C ILE A 170 -18.03 -1.48 9.55
N ARG A 171 -19.03 -0.60 9.44
CA ARG A 171 -20.23 -0.64 10.29
C ARG A 171 -21.20 -1.76 9.93
N ASN A 172 -21.30 -2.09 8.65
CA ASN A 172 -22.29 -3.04 8.17
C ASN A 172 -21.64 -4.21 7.44
N PRO A 173 -22.19 -5.43 7.52
CA PRO A 173 -21.76 -6.55 6.67
C PRO A 173 -22.00 -6.24 5.20
N TRP A 174 -21.24 -6.87 4.33
CA TRP A 174 -21.35 -6.76 2.86
C TRP A 174 -21.38 -8.16 2.23
N PRO A 175 -21.89 -8.29 0.98
CA PRO A 175 -22.07 -9.61 0.36
C PRO A 175 -20.82 -10.45 0.19
N GLY A 176 -19.65 -9.82 -0.01
CA GLY A 176 -18.35 -10.49 -0.20
C GLY A 176 -17.59 -10.84 1.08
N MET A 177 -18.18 -10.53 2.26
CA MET A 177 -17.54 -10.77 3.55
C MET A 177 -17.32 -12.27 3.80
N LEU A 178 -16.20 -12.64 4.43
CA LEU A 178 -15.98 -14.01 4.87
C LEU A 178 -17.07 -14.44 5.87
N LEU A 179 -17.47 -15.70 5.80
CA LEU A 179 -18.49 -16.26 6.69
C LEU A 179 -17.90 -16.67 8.03
N THR A 180 -16.68 -17.20 8.02
CA THR A 180 -15.94 -17.62 9.22
C THR A 180 -14.49 -18.01 8.84
N LEU A 181 -13.67 -18.37 9.84
CA LEU A 181 -12.41 -19.06 9.66
C LEU A 181 -12.65 -20.57 9.75
N TRP A 182 -12.11 -21.34 8.79
CA TRP A 182 -12.31 -22.79 8.76
C TRP A 182 -11.84 -23.45 10.05
N GLY A 183 -12.78 -24.11 10.76
CA GLY A 183 -12.50 -24.81 12.00
C GLY A 183 -12.19 -23.92 13.22
N ASP A 184 -12.39 -22.59 13.13
CA ASP A 184 -12.07 -21.66 14.23
C ASP A 184 -13.01 -20.43 14.26
N ASP A 185 -14.29 -20.67 14.47
CA ASP A 185 -15.33 -19.64 14.57
C ASP A 185 -15.08 -18.65 15.70
N GLU A 186 -14.52 -19.13 16.82
CA GLU A 186 -14.24 -18.28 17.98
C GLU A 186 -13.13 -17.26 17.66
N LYS A 187 -12.11 -17.67 16.94
CA LYS A 187 -11.06 -16.75 16.47
C LYS A 187 -11.62 -15.71 15.51
N TYR A 188 -12.51 -16.10 14.59
CA TYR A 188 -13.20 -15.17 13.70
C TYR A 188 -13.93 -14.07 14.51
N LYS A 189 -14.73 -14.44 15.48
CA LYS A 189 -15.44 -13.49 16.35
C LYS A 189 -14.48 -12.62 17.16
N THR A 190 -13.47 -13.25 17.77
CA THR A 190 -12.52 -12.54 18.64
C THR A 190 -11.67 -11.53 17.87
N VAL A 191 -11.18 -11.89 16.71
CA VAL A 191 -10.26 -11.03 15.93
C VAL A 191 -10.98 -9.87 15.27
N TYR A 192 -12.15 -10.13 14.66
CA TYR A 192 -12.77 -9.15 13.77
C TYR A 192 -14.03 -8.46 14.35
N TRP A 193 -14.66 -9.03 15.39
CA TRP A 193 -15.96 -8.55 15.87
C TRP A 193 -16.02 -8.19 17.37
N SER A 194 -14.98 -8.52 18.12
CA SER A 194 -15.00 -8.28 19.57
C SER A 194 -14.65 -6.85 19.97
N LYS A 195 -13.88 -6.15 19.14
CA LYS A 195 -13.38 -4.81 19.48
C LYS A 195 -14.47 -3.76 19.45
N TYR A 196 -15.33 -3.80 18.45
CA TYR A 196 -16.45 -2.87 18.30
C TYR A 196 -17.75 -3.65 18.10
N PRO A 197 -18.76 -3.45 19.00
CA PRO A 197 -20.03 -4.16 18.87
C PRO A 197 -20.69 -3.96 17.50
N ASN A 198 -21.09 -5.07 16.86
CA ASN A 198 -21.78 -5.10 15.56
C ASN A 198 -21.02 -4.46 14.39
N SER A 199 -19.72 -4.25 14.53
CA SER A 199 -18.88 -3.65 13.47
C SER A 199 -17.62 -4.48 13.23
N TYR A 200 -17.25 -4.58 11.97
CA TYR A 200 -16.04 -5.30 11.56
C TYR A 200 -14.80 -4.43 11.79
N TYR A 201 -13.81 -5.00 12.46
CA TYR A 201 -12.51 -4.39 12.72
C TYR A 201 -11.43 -5.02 11.84
N PRO A 202 -10.97 -4.34 10.79
CA PRO A 202 -9.95 -4.89 9.89
C PRO A 202 -8.53 -4.91 10.48
N GLY A 203 -8.30 -4.21 11.58
CA GLY A 203 -6.97 -4.07 12.17
C GLY A 203 -6.08 -3.06 11.45
N ASP A 204 -6.65 -2.13 10.71
CA ASP A 204 -5.94 -1.07 10.01
C ASP A 204 -6.13 0.29 10.68
N TYR A 205 -5.14 1.17 10.50
CA TYR A 205 -5.12 2.54 11.00
C TYR A 205 -5.25 3.50 9.82
N ALA A 206 -6.07 4.52 9.95
CA ALA A 206 -6.41 5.41 8.86
C ALA A 206 -6.72 6.82 9.34
N LEU A 207 -6.87 7.75 8.41
CA LEU A 207 -7.55 9.03 8.61
C LEU A 207 -8.52 9.29 7.45
N LYS A 208 -9.52 10.14 7.70
CA LYS A 208 -10.44 10.67 6.70
C LYS A 208 -10.19 12.18 6.56
N ASP A 209 -9.93 12.65 5.33
CA ASP A 209 -9.70 14.07 5.09
C ASP A 209 -11.00 14.87 4.88
N ASP A 210 -10.88 16.18 4.63
CA ASP A 210 -12.01 17.09 4.46
C ASP A 210 -12.90 16.78 3.25
N ASP A 211 -12.33 16.11 2.23
CA ASP A 211 -13.09 15.64 1.06
C ASP A 211 -13.70 14.23 1.28
N GLY A 212 -13.52 13.67 2.47
CA GLY A 212 -13.99 12.34 2.84
C GLY A 212 -13.11 11.19 2.37
N TYR A 213 -11.93 11.48 1.80
CA TYR A 213 -11.02 10.47 1.32
C TYR A 213 -10.30 9.77 2.46
N LEU A 214 -10.15 8.46 2.33
CA LEU A 214 -9.50 7.61 3.30
C LEU A 214 -8.01 7.41 2.96
N TRP A 215 -7.18 7.65 3.95
CA TRP A 215 -5.74 7.49 3.90
C TRP A 215 -5.35 6.33 4.82
N LEU A 216 -4.83 5.25 4.23
CA LEU A 216 -4.44 4.07 4.97
C LEU A 216 -3.03 4.25 5.50
N LEU A 217 -2.87 4.18 6.81
CA LEU A 217 -1.61 4.45 7.52
C LEU A 217 -0.87 3.16 7.94
N GLY A 218 -1.39 2.01 7.51
CA GLY A 218 -0.84 0.69 7.80
C GLY A 218 -1.63 -0.07 8.86
N ARG A 219 -1.06 -1.17 9.34
CA ARG A 219 -1.68 -2.02 10.37
C ARG A 219 -1.71 -1.30 11.72
N ALA A 220 -2.81 -1.44 12.43
CA ALA A 220 -2.97 -0.85 13.76
C ALA A 220 -2.04 -1.47 14.81
N ASP A 221 -1.63 -2.72 14.61
CA ASP A 221 -0.65 -3.43 15.44
C ASP A 221 0.81 -3.09 15.10
N ASP A 222 1.07 -2.46 13.94
CA ASP A 222 2.35 -1.90 13.54
C ASP A 222 2.47 -0.38 13.89
N VAL A 223 1.42 0.23 14.45
CA VAL A 223 1.47 1.62 14.92
C VAL A 223 2.34 1.70 16.17
N LEU A 224 3.37 2.53 16.08
CA LEU A 224 4.33 2.75 17.16
C LEU A 224 3.72 3.61 18.26
N LYS A 225 3.99 3.24 19.51
CA LYS A 225 3.51 3.98 20.71
C LYS A 225 4.69 4.67 21.39
N ILE A 226 5.04 5.85 20.90
CA ILE A 226 6.20 6.60 21.36
C ILE A 226 5.74 7.69 22.33
N ALA A 227 6.10 7.59 23.62
CA ALA A 227 5.75 8.56 24.66
C ALA A 227 4.24 8.96 24.63
N GLY A 228 3.35 7.99 24.43
CA GLY A 228 1.90 8.21 24.39
C GLY A 228 1.33 8.61 23.03
N HIS A 229 2.17 8.91 22.04
CA HIS A 229 1.75 9.21 20.67
C HIS A 229 1.72 7.97 19.78
N ARG A 230 0.75 7.93 18.87
CA ARG A 230 0.61 6.85 17.87
C ARG A 230 1.16 7.32 16.52
N ILE A 231 2.19 6.64 16.03
CA ILE A 231 2.89 6.97 14.79
C ILE A 231 2.78 5.79 13.84
N GLY A 232 2.21 6.01 12.64
CA GLY A 232 2.10 4.99 11.61
C GLY A 232 3.47 4.68 10.99
N THR A 233 3.84 3.40 10.94
CA THR A 233 5.10 3.00 10.28
C THR A 233 5.13 3.40 8.82
N ALA A 234 4.01 3.25 8.11
CA ALA A 234 3.88 3.61 6.70
C ALA A 234 4.12 5.10 6.42
N GLU A 235 3.70 5.98 7.33
CA GLU A 235 3.93 7.43 7.24
C GLU A 235 5.43 7.77 7.31
N LEU A 236 6.14 7.17 8.26
CA LEU A 236 7.59 7.34 8.39
C LEU A 236 8.35 6.76 7.20
N GLU A 237 7.98 5.55 6.78
CA GLU A 237 8.57 4.91 5.61
C GLU A 237 8.36 5.75 4.36
N SER A 238 7.18 6.34 4.19
CA SER A 238 6.87 7.26 3.10
C SER A 238 7.77 8.50 3.12
N CYS A 239 7.91 9.12 4.29
CA CYS A 239 8.79 10.27 4.48
C CYS A 239 10.25 9.93 4.12
N ILE A 240 10.76 8.77 4.54
CA ILE A 240 12.13 8.34 4.24
C ILE A 240 12.31 8.04 2.75
N VAL A 241 11.36 7.34 2.13
CA VAL A 241 11.41 6.98 0.69
C VAL A 241 11.27 8.19 -0.23
N SER A 242 10.74 9.31 0.25
CA SER A 242 10.67 10.55 -0.53
C SER A 242 12.03 11.26 -0.73
N ASP A 243 13.12 10.76 -0.13
CA ASP A 243 14.49 11.18 -0.46
C ASP A 243 14.97 10.50 -1.75
N ASP A 244 15.54 11.28 -2.66
CA ASP A 244 15.95 10.82 -3.98
C ASP A 244 16.99 9.68 -3.99
N ASN A 245 17.73 9.52 -2.92
CA ASN A 245 18.73 8.47 -2.77
C ASN A 245 18.16 7.15 -2.23
N VAL A 246 16.95 7.18 -1.66
CA VAL A 246 16.33 6.04 -0.99
C VAL A 246 15.44 5.26 -1.95
N ALA A 247 15.60 3.95 -1.95
CA ALA A 247 14.77 3.03 -2.73
C ALA A 247 13.65 2.40 -1.88
N GLU A 248 13.99 1.97 -0.67
CA GLU A 248 13.04 1.30 0.24
C GLU A 248 13.36 1.68 1.68
N SER A 249 12.35 1.66 2.52
CA SER A 249 12.51 1.79 3.95
C SER A 249 11.57 0.84 4.70
N ALA A 250 12.00 0.40 5.86
CA ALA A 250 11.17 -0.28 6.84
C ALA A 250 11.41 0.32 8.21
N VAL A 251 10.33 0.53 8.95
CA VAL A 251 10.38 1.10 10.29
C VAL A 251 9.77 0.13 11.28
N CYS A 252 10.41 -0.04 12.43
CA CYS A 252 9.87 -0.83 13.54
C CYS A 252 10.14 -0.14 14.89
N GLY A 253 9.31 -0.47 15.88
CA GLY A 253 9.52 -0.11 17.27
C GLY A 253 10.35 -1.17 17.99
N ILE A 254 11.22 -0.74 18.86
CA ILE A 254 11.86 -1.61 19.86
C ILE A 254 11.52 -1.10 21.26
N PRO A 255 11.35 -1.98 22.25
CA PRO A 255 11.06 -1.58 23.62
C PRO A 255 12.10 -0.61 24.17
N ASP A 256 11.63 0.39 24.92
CA ASP A 256 12.47 1.38 25.60
C ASP A 256 11.84 1.69 26.98
N ASP A 257 12.64 1.65 28.02
CA ASP A 257 12.16 1.77 29.41
C ASP A 257 11.55 3.13 29.74
N ILE A 258 11.92 4.18 29.00
CA ILE A 258 11.48 5.57 29.26
C ILE A 258 10.32 5.95 28.32
N LYS A 259 10.44 5.62 27.05
CA LYS A 259 9.50 6.06 26.00
C LYS A 259 8.43 5.00 25.63
N GLY A 260 8.51 3.81 26.25
CA GLY A 260 7.73 2.65 25.89
C GLY A 260 8.30 1.95 24.65
N GLU A 261 8.46 2.68 23.56
CA GLU A 261 9.13 2.24 22.35
C GLU A 261 10.02 3.36 21.77
N VAL A 262 11.06 2.98 21.03
CA VAL A 262 11.84 3.86 20.18
C VAL A 262 11.88 3.33 18.76
N ILE A 263 12.03 4.24 17.82
CA ILE A 263 11.96 3.96 16.39
C ILE A 263 13.33 3.55 15.87
N ILE A 264 13.35 2.46 15.10
CA ILE A 264 14.50 2.06 14.27
C ILE A 264 14.05 2.07 12.82
N ALA A 265 14.87 2.70 11.97
CA ALA A 265 14.64 2.73 10.53
C ALA A 265 15.71 1.94 9.78
N TYR A 266 15.30 1.11 8.84
CA TYR A 266 16.15 0.39 7.89
C TYR A 266 15.97 0.99 6.51
N VAL A 267 17.05 1.38 5.85
CA VAL A 267 17.05 2.12 4.60
C VAL A 267 17.84 1.39 3.53
N VAL A 268 17.25 1.18 2.38
CA VAL A 268 17.91 0.65 1.19
C VAL A 268 18.09 1.78 0.18
N LEU A 269 19.31 1.99 -0.27
CA LEU A 269 19.64 3.01 -1.27
C LEU A 269 19.30 2.54 -2.69
N LYS A 270 19.05 3.49 -3.60
CA LYS A 270 18.93 3.20 -5.03
C LYS A 270 20.24 2.67 -5.59
N ASN A 271 20.17 1.87 -6.64
CA ASN A 271 21.35 1.33 -7.30
C ASN A 271 22.21 2.44 -7.91
N GLY A 272 23.53 2.30 -7.81
CA GLY A 272 24.47 3.26 -8.39
C GLY A 272 24.62 4.57 -7.61
N ILE A 273 23.90 4.76 -6.50
CA ILE A 273 24.04 5.94 -5.66
C ILE A 273 25.32 5.84 -4.83
N THR A 274 26.20 6.81 -5.05
CA THR A 274 27.39 7.04 -4.19
C THR A 274 27.13 8.29 -3.36
N THR A 275 26.61 8.11 -2.17
CA THR A 275 26.38 9.22 -1.22
C THR A 275 27.11 9.00 0.09
N ASN A 276 27.46 10.10 0.75
CA ASN A 276 27.99 10.02 2.12
C ASN A 276 26.84 9.66 3.07
N LYS A 277 26.87 8.43 3.59
CA LYS A 277 25.81 7.91 4.47
C LYS A 277 25.56 8.79 5.70
N ASN A 278 26.61 9.41 6.27
CA ASN A 278 26.47 10.28 7.44
C ASN A 278 25.74 11.59 7.09
N ILE A 279 25.92 12.10 5.88
CA ILE A 279 25.19 13.29 5.40
C ILE A 279 23.74 12.91 5.11
N LEU A 280 23.52 11.82 4.43
CA LEU A 280 22.16 11.33 4.14
C LEU A 280 21.38 11.05 5.42
N GLU A 281 21.98 10.39 6.39
CA GLU A 281 21.37 10.13 7.69
C GLU A 281 20.91 11.42 8.38
N LYS A 282 21.75 12.45 8.42
CA LYS A 282 21.37 13.76 8.97
C LYS A 282 20.21 14.39 8.21
N ASN A 283 20.21 14.29 6.87
CA ASN A 283 19.14 14.82 6.05
C ASN A 283 17.83 14.10 6.33
N LEU A 284 17.85 12.78 6.47
CA LEU A 284 16.67 11.97 6.80
C LEU A 284 16.13 12.33 8.20
N TYR A 285 17.00 12.53 9.20
CA TYR A 285 16.58 13.01 10.53
C TYR A 285 15.88 14.37 10.44
N HIS A 286 16.45 15.33 9.71
CA HIS A 286 15.84 16.65 9.51
C HIS A 286 14.51 16.55 8.78
N LYS A 287 14.44 15.74 7.73
CA LYS A 287 13.23 15.53 6.96
C LYS A 287 12.11 14.95 7.81
N ILE A 288 12.37 13.87 8.54
CA ILE A 288 11.38 13.23 9.42
C ILE A 288 10.90 14.22 10.49
N ARG A 289 11.81 14.98 11.08
CA ARG A 289 11.46 15.98 12.10
C ARG A 289 10.54 17.07 11.57
N ASN A 290 10.74 17.49 10.32
CA ASN A 290 9.94 18.55 9.69
C ASN A 290 8.60 18.04 9.17
N ASP A 291 8.57 16.88 8.51
CA ASP A 291 7.43 16.39 7.79
C ASP A 291 6.48 15.57 8.68
N VAL A 292 7.01 14.85 9.66
CA VAL A 292 6.22 13.98 10.55
C VAL A 292 6.19 14.49 11.99
N GLY A 293 7.31 15.10 12.44
CA GLY A 293 7.43 15.68 13.77
C GLY A 293 8.60 15.13 14.58
N ALA A 294 9.03 15.89 15.57
CA ALA A 294 10.21 15.56 16.37
C ALA A 294 10.10 14.23 17.13
N ILE A 295 8.89 13.86 17.54
CA ILE A 295 8.62 12.61 18.28
C ILE A 295 8.79 11.36 17.40
N ALA A 296 8.66 11.52 16.09
CA ALA A 296 8.78 10.47 15.08
C ALA A 296 10.23 10.23 14.64
N THR A 297 11.19 10.98 15.21
CA THR A 297 12.60 10.85 14.85
C THR A 297 13.15 9.50 15.31
N PRO A 298 13.71 8.67 14.40
CA PRO A 298 14.32 7.39 14.76
C PRO A 298 15.46 7.56 15.76
N LYS A 299 15.63 6.58 16.63
CA LYS A 299 16.82 6.47 17.48
C LYS A 299 18.05 6.16 16.64
N GLU A 300 17.88 5.28 15.63
CA GLU A 300 18.95 4.86 14.73
C GLU A 300 18.40 4.62 13.32
N ILE A 301 19.23 4.90 12.30
CA ILE A 301 18.98 4.59 10.90
C ILE A 301 20.07 3.64 10.40
N TYR A 302 19.65 2.44 9.96
CA TYR A 302 20.57 1.45 9.41
C TYR A 302 20.48 1.39 7.89
N PHE A 303 21.60 1.58 7.20
CA PHE A 303 21.68 1.38 5.75
C PHE A 303 21.98 -0.09 5.45
N VAL A 304 21.02 -0.77 4.82
CA VAL A 304 21.08 -2.20 4.51
C VAL A 304 21.01 -2.43 3.01
N SER A 305 21.49 -3.60 2.56
CA SER A 305 21.46 -3.96 1.13
C SER A 305 20.07 -4.39 0.66
N LYS A 306 19.26 -4.98 1.53
CA LYS A 306 17.90 -5.43 1.27
C LYS A 306 17.09 -5.56 2.55
N LEU A 307 15.78 -5.47 2.43
CA LEU A 307 14.83 -5.74 3.52
C LEU A 307 14.32 -7.20 3.44
N PRO A 308 14.01 -7.83 4.58
CA PRO A 308 13.35 -9.13 4.60
C PRO A 308 11.93 -9.01 4.02
N LYS A 309 11.58 -9.91 3.11
CA LYS A 309 10.28 -9.90 2.42
C LYS A 309 9.66 -11.28 2.39
N THR A 310 8.34 -11.33 2.41
CA THR A 310 7.58 -12.54 2.08
C THR A 310 7.78 -12.91 0.62
N ARG A 311 7.34 -14.12 0.22
CA ARG A 311 7.35 -14.53 -1.20
C ARG A 311 6.57 -13.57 -2.11
N SER A 312 5.54 -12.93 -1.60
CA SER A 312 4.75 -11.91 -2.32
C SER A 312 5.40 -10.52 -2.36
N GLY A 313 6.60 -10.35 -1.77
CA GLY A 313 7.33 -9.08 -1.76
C GLY A 313 6.97 -8.15 -0.59
N LYS A 314 6.03 -8.51 0.28
CA LYS A 314 5.65 -7.69 1.45
C LYS A 314 6.79 -7.67 2.47
N ILE A 315 7.13 -6.48 2.96
CA ILE A 315 8.15 -6.29 3.99
C ILE A 315 7.71 -6.95 5.30
N MET A 316 8.60 -7.75 5.89
CA MET A 316 8.41 -8.41 7.18
C MET A 316 9.02 -7.53 8.27
N ARG A 317 8.17 -7.00 9.16
CA ARG A 317 8.60 -6.14 10.28
C ARG A 317 8.77 -6.89 11.60
N ARG A 318 8.34 -8.15 11.65
CA ARG A 318 8.42 -9.04 12.83
C ARG A 318 9.03 -10.37 12.44
#